data_02d4b1c9190ebf9b1d4efe5e10bef9c8
#
_entry.id   02d4b1c9190ebf9b1d4efe5e10bef9c8
#
_cell.length_a   1.000
_cell.length_b   1.000
_cell.length_c   1.000
_cell.angle_alpha   90.00
_cell.angle_beta   90.00
_cell.angle_gamma   90.00
#
_symmetry.space_group_name_H-M   'P 1'
#
loop_
_entity.id
_entity.type
_entity.pdbx_description
1 polymer ?
#
loop_
_entity_poly.entity_id
_entity_poly.type
_entity_poly.pdbx_seq_one_letter_code
_entity_poly.pdbx_strand_id
1 'polypeptide(L)'
;PLTYLLKEPLNYEPTKEMSITSLASELNKSPWEIILNHFISSDNDEFLMHTFENYTHNNLDVIAEMLESEHTICGVGDAGAHVATICDASYPTFMVPFWSRDRTRGKLLNLEHLVSKQTLKTARTYGLNDRGALLKGMRADINIIDYDKISLTKPSLSYDLPAGGKRLIQKSNGYDHTFVKGIEVSHNGEFTGELPGKLIR
;
A
#
# COMPACT_ATOMS: atom_id res chain seq x y z
N PRO A 1 -11.00 19.46 2.59
CA PRO A 1 -11.93 18.48 1.98
C PRO A 1 -11.29 17.15 1.63
N LEU A 2 -9.95 17.05 1.52
CA LEU A 2 -9.22 15.83 1.16
C LEU A 2 -8.50 15.20 2.35
N THR A 3 -8.88 15.54 3.58
CA THR A 3 -8.28 14.98 4.80
C THR A 3 -9.35 14.21 5.56
N TYR A 4 -8.98 13.03 6.02
CA TYR A 4 -9.87 12.05 6.65
C TYR A 4 -9.23 11.51 7.93
N LEU A 5 -10.04 11.04 8.87
CA LEU A 5 -9.57 10.31 10.03
C LEU A 5 -9.22 8.88 9.59
N LEU A 6 -7.99 8.44 9.82
CA LEU A 6 -7.59 7.07 9.53
C LEU A 6 -7.90 6.18 10.74
N LYS A 7 -8.97 5.41 10.63
CA LYS A 7 -9.49 4.52 11.70
C LYS A 7 -9.58 3.08 11.23
N GLU A 8 -9.61 2.16 12.16
CA GLU A 8 -9.96 0.77 11.88
C GLU A 8 -11.50 0.59 11.78
N PRO A 9 -12.02 -0.21 10.83
CA PRO A 9 -11.26 -0.85 9.74
C PRO A 9 -10.72 0.18 8.73
N LEU A 10 -9.51 -0.07 8.19
CA LEU A 10 -8.86 0.86 7.27
C LEU A 10 -9.69 1.08 6.01
N ASN A 11 -9.91 2.34 5.66
CA ASN A 11 -10.61 2.74 4.44
C ASN A 11 -9.77 3.72 3.65
N TYR A 12 -9.21 3.25 2.54
CA TYR A 12 -8.39 4.06 1.62
C TYR A 12 -9.18 4.65 0.45
N GLU A 13 -10.51 4.44 0.43
CA GLU A 13 -11.44 5.08 -0.52
C GLU A 13 -12.63 5.72 0.22
N PRO A 14 -12.38 6.67 1.17
CA PRO A 14 -13.44 7.31 1.94
C PRO A 14 -14.33 8.17 1.07
N THR A 15 -15.61 8.31 1.44
CA THR A 15 -16.52 9.22 0.75
C THR A 15 -16.26 10.68 1.15
N LYS A 16 -16.79 11.62 0.37
CA LYS A 16 -16.68 13.07 0.68
C LYS A 16 -17.23 13.42 2.07
N GLU A 17 -18.30 12.75 2.46
CA GLU A 17 -18.99 12.96 3.74
C GLU A 17 -18.09 12.59 4.93
N MET A 18 -17.16 11.66 4.74
CA MET A 18 -16.18 11.24 5.75
C MET A 18 -15.02 12.23 5.91
N SER A 19 -14.92 13.27 5.08
CA SER A 19 -13.87 14.27 5.21
C SER A 19 -14.01 15.07 6.51
N ILE A 20 -12.88 15.53 7.06
CA ILE A 20 -12.87 16.34 8.29
C ILE A 20 -13.76 17.58 8.15
N THR A 21 -13.78 18.21 6.98
CA THR A 21 -14.62 19.37 6.73
C THR A 21 -16.12 19.04 6.71
N SER A 22 -16.50 17.89 6.15
CA SER A 22 -17.91 17.44 6.17
C SER A 22 -18.36 17.08 7.58
N LEU A 23 -17.54 16.32 8.31
CA LEU A 23 -17.80 15.96 9.71
C LEU A 23 -17.90 17.21 10.60
N ALA A 24 -17.05 18.20 10.39
CA ALA A 24 -17.09 19.47 11.13
C ALA A 24 -18.42 20.22 10.89
N SER A 25 -18.89 20.26 9.63
CA SER A 25 -20.17 20.85 9.27
C SER A 25 -21.35 20.12 9.88
N GLU A 26 -21.37 18.78 9.79
CA GLU A 26 -22.42 17.93 10.34
C GLU A 26 -22.56 18.08 11.85
N LEU A 27 -21.42 18.09 12.57
CA LEU A 27 -21.36 18.17 14.02
C LEU A 27 -21.41 19.61 14.57
N ASN A 28 -21.49 20.62 13.69
CA ASN A 28 -21.42 22.05 14.04
C ASN A 28 -20.18 22.36 14.90
N LYS A 29 -19.02 21.84 14.49
CA LYS A 29 -17.71 22.01 15.14
C LYS A 29 -16.70 22.59 14.16
N SER A 30 -15.60 23.11 14.69
CA SER A 30 -14.48 23.47 13.83
C SER A 30 -13.73 22.22 13.34
N PRO A 31 -13.11 22.21 12.15
CA PRO A 31 -12.25 21.12 11.70
C PRO A 31 -11.13 20.78 12.70
N TRP A 32 -10.61 21.78 13.40
CA TRP A 32 -9.56 21.59 14.43
C TRP A 32 -10.07 20.86 15.65
N GLU A 33 -11.32 21.07 16.06
CA GLU A 33 -11.91 20.28 17.15
C GLU A 33 -12.08 18.82 16.78
N ILE A 34 -12.43 18.51 15.52
CA ILE A 34 -12.53 17.12 15.04
C ILE A 34 -11.14 16.46 15.10
N ILE A 35 -10.11 17.15 14.59
CA ILE A 35 -8.72 16.64 14.60
C ILE A 35 -8.23 16.45 16.05
N LEU A 36 -8.41 17.45 16.90
CA LEU A 36 -7.95 17.41 18.29
C LEU A 36 -8.61 16.28 19.06
N ASN A 37 -9.93 16.12 18.92
CA ASN A 37 -10.67 15.04 19.59
C ASN A 37 -10.21 13.66 19.10
N HIS A 38 -9.88 13.53 17.81
CA HIS A 38 -9.35 12.28 17.27
C HIS A 38 -8.04 11.87 17.95
N PHE A 39 -7.12 12.81 18.13
CA PHE A 39 -5.83 12.53 18.76
C PHE A 39 -5.90 12.38 20.30
N ILE A 40 -6.83 13.06 20.96
CA ILE A 40 -6.97 12.98 22.44
C ILE A 40 -7.75 11.74 22.88
N SER A 41 -8.70 11.28 22.07
CA SER A 41 -9.61 10.20 22.45
C SER A 41 -9.02 8.79 22.34
N SER A 42 -7.77 8.66 21.91
CA SER A 42 -7.12 7.37 21.70
C SER A 42 -5.83 7.26 22.51
N ASP A 43 -5.60 6.08 23.08
CA ASP A 43 -4.36 5.71 23.77
C ASP A 43 -3.26 5.25 22.81
N ASN A 44 -3.56 5.17 21.51
CA ASN A 44 -2.66 4.69 20.46
C ASN A 44 -2.30 5.78 19.45
N ASP A 45 -1.27 5.52 18.69
CA ASP A 45 -0.92 6.37 17.54
C ASP A 45 -2.12 6.50 16.58
N GLU A 46 -2.63 7.71 16.45
CA GLU A 46 -3.67 8.04 15.49
C GLU A 46 -3.10 8.79 14.30
N PHE A 47 -3.75 8.63 13.15
CA PHE A 47 -3.29 9.23 11.91
C PHE A 47 -4.43 9.93 11.19
N LEU A 48 -4.06 10.91 10.40
CA LEU A 48 -4.90 11.49 9.37
C LEU A 48 -4.43 10.96 8.02
N MET A 49 -5.36 10.65 7.14
CA MET A 49 -5.08 10.37 5.75
C MET A 49 -5.37 11.63 4.92
N HIS A 50 -4.40 12.04 4.12
CA HIS A 50 -4.58 13.12 3.15
C HIS A 50 -4.37 12.61 1.74
N THR A 51 -5.39 12.75 0.90
CA THR A 51 -5.35 12.33 -0.49
C THR A 51 -4.80 13.47 -1.35
N PHE A 52 -3.53 13.40 -1.75
CA PHE A 52 -2.89 14.48 -2.51
C PHE A 52 -3.38 14.53 -3.95
N GLU A 53 -3.40 13.38 -4.63
CA GLU A 53 -3.67 13.29 -6.06
C GLU A 53 -4.65 12.15 -6.39
N ASN A 54 -5.18 12.18 -7.62
CA ASN A 54 -6.05 11.14 -8.17
C ASN A 54 -7.32 10.84 -7.36
N TYR A 55 -7.74 11.79 -6.50
CA TYR A 55 -8.93 11.64 -5.65
C TYR A 55 -9.93 12.81 -5.80
N THR A 56 -9.88 13.55 -6.89
CA THR A 56 -10.73 14.75 -7.14
C THR A 56 -12.21 14.41 -7.13
N HIS A 57 -12.58 13.21 -7.56
CA HIS A 57 -13.98 12.74 -7.59
C HIS A 57 -14.38 12.00 -6.30
N ASN A 58 -13.56 12.00 -5.27
CA ASN A 58 -13.75 11.27 -4.01
C ASN A 58 -13.99 9.77 -4.22
N ASN A 59 -13.36 9.21 -5.23
CA ASN A 59 -13.28 7.77 -5.53
C ASN A 59 -12.00 7.47 -6.31
N LEU A 60 -11.71 6.19 -6.52
CA LEU A 60 -10.52 5.71 -7.23
C LEU A 60 -10.83 5.16 -8.64
N ASP A 61 -11.95 5.56 -9.27
CA ASP A 61 -12.34 5.05 -10.58
C ASP A 61 -11.32 5.39 -11.67
N VAL A 62 -10.75 6.60 -11.64
CA VAL A 62 -9.68 7.00 -12.57
C VAL A 62 -8.44 6.11 -12.39
N ILE A 63 -8.12 5.73 -11.16
CA ILE A 63 -7.02 4.78 -10.91
C ILE A 63 -7.34 3.41 -11.48
N ALA A 64 -8.59 2.94 -11.35
CA ALA A 64 -9.01 1.68 -11.96
C ALA A 64 -8.82 1.70 -13.50
N GLU A 65 -9.20 2.78 -14.17
CA GLU A 65 -9.00 2.95 -15.61
C GLU A 65 -7.50 2.94 -15.98
N MET A 66 -6.66 3.65 -15.22
CA MET A 66 -5.22 3.63 -15.40
C MET A 66 -4.62 2.23 -15.18
N LEU A 67 -5.10 1.49 -14.18
CA LEU A 67 -4.64 0.13 -13.91
C LEU A 67 -5.05 -0.86 -15.00
N GLU A 68 -6.18 -0.68 -15.65
CA GLU A 68 -6.60 -1.52 -16.78
C GLU A 68 -5.85 -1.20 -18.08
N SER A 69 -5.38 0.01 -18.23
CA SER A 69 -4.69 0.43 -19.45
C SER A 69 -3.43 -0.40 -19.72
N GLU A 70 -3.30 -0.89 -20.95
CA GLU A 70 -2.10 -1.59 -21.42
C GLU A 70 -0.86 -0.68 -21.51
N HIS A 71 -1.06 0.63 -21.53
CA HIS A 71 -0.01 1.64 -21.68
C HIS A 71 0.53 2.17 -20.36
N THR A 72 0.07 1.63 -19.22
CA THR A 72 0.55 2.01 -17.89
C THR A 72 1.19 0.83 -17.19
N ILE A 73 2.14 1.12 -16.31
CA ILE A 73 2.71 0.19 -15.34
C ILE A 73 2.57 0.76 -13.94
N CYS A 74 2.68 -0.08 -12.93
CA CYS A 74 2.76 0.37 -11.55
C CYS A 74 4.09 1.09 -11.33
N GLY A 75 4.01 2.28 -10.79
CA GLY A 75 5.17 3.13 -10.53
C GLY A 75 5.77 2.90 -9.14
N VAL A 76 6.57 3.87 -8.71
CA VAL A 76 7.22 3.90 -7.41
C VAL A 76 6.28 4.52 -6.39
N GLY A 77 6.21 3.96 -5.18
CA GLY A 77 5.69 4.67 -4.01
C GLY A 77 6.77 5.63 -3.50
N ASP A 78 6.37 6.80 -3.02
CA ASP A 78 7.30 7.81 -2.49
C ASP A 78 7.90 7.42 -1.11
N ALA A 79 7.91 6.14 -0.81
CA ALA A 79 8.49 5.59 0.42
C ALA A 79 9.98 5.93 0.52
N GLY A 80 10.38 6.39 1.70
CA GLY A 80 11.76 6.86 1.94
C GLY A 80 11.95 8.36 1.79
N ALA A 81 11.01 9.06 1.12
CA ALA A 81 10.89 10.52 1.20
C ALA A 81 9.92 10.90 2.32
N HIS A 82 10.22 11.95 3.10
CA HIS A 82 9.34 12.41 4.19
C HIS A 82 8.84 11.28 5.10
N VAL A 83 9.74 10.43 5.56
CA VAL A 83 9.48 9.13 6.23
C VAL A 83 8.51 9.18 7.41
N ALA A 84 8.28 10.34 8.02
CA ALA A 84 7.29 10.52 9.08
C ALA A 84 5.89 10.95 8.56
N THR A 85 5.70 11.03 7.25
CA THR A 85 4.46 11.47 6.62
C THR A 85 4.00 10.51 5.52
N ILE A 86 4.93 9.99 4.70
CA ILE A 86 4.63 9.09 3.59
C ILE A 86 4.88 7.64 4.00
N CYS A 87 3.90 6.76 3.77
CA CYS A 87 3.92 5.34 4.15
C CYS A 87 3.65 4.41 2.96
N ASP A 88 4.05 4.78 1.75
CA ASP A 88 3.60 4.16 0.51
C ASP A 88 4.42 2.93 0.08
N ALA A 89 5.41 2.47 0.89
CA ALA A 89 6.14 1.23 0.63
C ALA A 89 5.21 -0.01 0.55
N SER A 90 4.03 0.08 1.14
CA SER A 90 3.03 -0.99 1.21
C SER A 90 2.11 -1.07 -0.02
N TYR A 91 2.22 -0.14 -0.99
CA TYR A 91 1.32 -0.12 -2.15
C TYR A 91 1.30 -1.41 -2.97
N PRO A 92 2.39 -2.19 -3.12
CA PRO A 92 2.32 -3.46 -3.86
C PRO A 92 1.38 -4.47 -3.18
N THR A 93 1.35 -4.49 -1.84
CA THR A 93 0.39 -5.29 -1.10
C THR A 93 -1.03 -4.76 -1.26
N PHE A 94 -1.24 -3.44 -1.12
CA PHE A 94 -2.55 -2.80 -1.33
C PHE A 94 -3.17 -3.15 -2.69
N MET A 95 -2.35 -3.17 -3.73
CA MET A 95 -2.77 -3.45 -5.11
C MET A 95 -3.51 -4.79 -5.26
N VAL A 96 -3.12 -5.82 -4.53
CA VAL A 96 -3.68 -7.16 -4.71
C VAL A 96 -5.09 -7.26 -4.08
N PRO A 97 -5.25 -7.21 -2.76
CA PRO A 97 -6.56 -7.42 -2.14
C PRO A 97 -7.55 -6.29 -2.45
N PHE A 98 -7.12 -5.03 -2.39
CA PHE A 98 -8.03 -3.91 -2.58
C PHE A 98 -8.69 -3.96 -3.96
N TRP A 99 -7.90 -4.05 -5.02
CA TRP A 99 -8.42 -3.99 -6.37
C TRP A 99 -9.09 -5.27 -6.88
N SER A 100 -8.77 -6.43 -6.30
CA SER A 100 -9.35 -7.70 -6.76
C SER A 100 -10.41 -8.30 -5.83
N ARG A 101 -10.52 -7.82 -4.58
CA ARG A 101 -11.41 -8.43 -3.57
C ARG A 101 -12.18 -7.41 -2.72
N ASP A 102 -11.48 -6.41 -2.16
CA ASP A 102 -11.98 -5.65 -1.01
C ASP A 102 -12.63 -4.32 -1.38
N ARG A 103 -12.39 -3.80 -2.57
CA ARG A 103 -13.00 -2.55 -3.03
C ARG A 103 -14.51 -2.67 -3.13
N THR A 104 -15.23 -1.77 -2.45
CA THR A 104 -16.71 -1.78 -2.40
C THR A 104 -17.35 -0.63 -3.18
N ARG A 105 -16.58 0.37 -3.61
CA ARG A 105 -17.07 1.60 -4.24
C ARG A 105 -16.73 1.70 -5.73
N GLY A 106 -16.74 0.61 -6.44
CA GLY A 106 -16.47 0.57 -7.87
C GLY A 106 -16.18 -0.84 -8.34
N LYS A 107 -15.69 -0.98 -9.56
CA LYS A 107 -15.41 -2.31 -10.09
C LYS A 107 -14.18 -2.92 -9.41
N LEU A 108 -14.21 -4.24 -9.30
CA LEU A 108 -13.03 -5.05 -9.02
C LEU A 108 -12.29 -5.33 -10.32
N LEU A 109 -10.98 -5.46 -10.22
CA LEU A 109 -10.10 -5.80 -11.33
C LEU A 109 -9.71 -7.27 -11.25
N ASN A 110 -9.35 -7.85 -12.40
CA ASN A 110 -8.92 -9.23 -12.46
C ASN A 110 -7.57 -9.42 -11.74
N LEU A 111 -7.48 -10.41 -10.87
CA LEU A 111 -6.30 -10.71 -10.05
C LEU A 111 -5.06 -10.99 -10.92
N GLU A 112 -5.22 -11.80 -11.96
CA GLU A 112 -4.13 -12.18 -12.84
C GLU A 112 -3.57 -10.95 -13.59
N HIS A 113 -4.44 -10.02 -13.97
CA HIS A 113 -4.05 -8.75 -14.58
C HIS A 113 -3.20 -7.90 -13.63
N LEU A 114 -3.63 -7.76 -12.37
CA LEU A 114 -2.91 -7.01 -11.34
C LEU A 114 -1.54 -7.64 -11.04
N VAL A 115 -1.50 -8.97 -10.89
CA VAL A 115 -0.25 -9.72 -10.69
C VAL A 115 0.68 -9.52 -11.89
N SER A 116 0.17 -9.63 -13.12
CA SER A 116 0.96 -9.40 -14.33
C SER A 116 1.53 -7.99 -14.38
N LYS A 117 0.75 -6.98 -13.98
CA LYS A 117 1.22 -5.57 -13.91
C LYS A 117 2.34 -5.37 -12.90
N GLN A 118 2.29 -6.05 -11.76
CA GLN A 118 3.34 -5.94 -10.74
C GLN A 118 4.58 -6.81 -11.02
N THR A 119 4.48 -7.73 -11.96
CA THR A 119 5.54 -8.71 -12.25
C THR A 119 6.02 -8.61 -13.69
N LEU A 120 5.43 -9.39 -14.60
CA LEU A 120 5.93 -9.58 -15.96
C LEU A 120 5.91 -8.30 -16.82
N LYS A 121 4.83 -7.52 -16.75
CA LYS A 121 4.72 -6.26 -17.53
C LYS A 121 5.77 -5.25 -17.09
N THR A 122 5.89 -5.04 -15.80
CA THR A 122 6.89 -4.13 -15.23
C THR A 122 8.30 -4.61 -15.52
N ALA A 123 8.61 -5.91 -15.31
CA ALA A 123 9.91 -6.47 -15.60
C ALA A 123 10.32 -6.25 -17.07
N ARG A 124 9.43 -6.53 -18.01
CA ARG A 124 9.67 -6.31 -19.44
C ARG A 124 9.90 -4.85 -19.82
N THR A 125 9.13 -3.94 -19.21
CA THR A 125 9.27 -2.50 -19.46
C THR A 125 10.65 -1.99 -19.05
N TYR A 126 11.22 -2.54 -17.98
CA TYR A 126 12.58 -2.24 -17.53
C TYR A 126 13.67 -3.12 -18.16
N GLY A 127 13.34 -3.97 -19.13
CA GLY A 127 14.31 -4.84 -19.81
C GLY A 127 14.77 -6.04 -18.95
N LEU A 128 14.08 -6.36 -17.87
CA LEU A 128 14.39 -7.49 -16.97
C LEU A 128 13.75 -8.77 -17.53
N ASN A 129 14.41 -9.41 -18.50
CA ASN A 129 13.83 -10.53 -19.24
C ASN A 129 13.94 -11.89 -18.54
N ASP A 130 14.64 -11.94 -17.42
CA ASP A 130 14.93 -13.17 -16.65
C ASP A 130 13.96 -13.43 -15.50
N ARG A 131 12.95 -12.56 -15.29
CA ARG A 131 12.04 -12.60 -14.13
C ARG A 131 10.63 -12.13 -14.46
N GLY A 132 9.73 -12.20 -13.46
CA GLY A 132 8.34 -11.75 -13.57
C GLY A 132 7.35 -12.80 -14.07
N ALA A 133 7.80 -14.03 -14.32
CA ALA A 133 6.94 -15.17 -14.64
C ALA A 133 7.49 -16.48 -14.04
N LEU A 134 6.60 -17.41 -13.69
CA LEU A 134 6.93 -18.73 -13.21
C LEU A 134 7.16 -19.67 -14.39
N LEU A 135 8.33 -19.57 -15.04
CA LEU A 135 8.70 -20.37 -16.20
C LEU A 135 10.08 -21.00 -15.97
N LYS A 136 10.29 -22.19 -16.57
CA LYS A 136 11.60 -22.87 -16.54
C LYS A 136 12.68 -21.98 -17.14
N GLY A 137 13.77 -21.78 -16.41
CA GLY A 137 14.89 -20.93 -16.81
C GLY A 137 14.78 -19.47 -16.34
N MET A 138 13.64 -19.06 -15.80
CA MET A 138 13.48 -17.76 -15.16
C MET A 138 14.08 -17.76 -13.75
N ARG A 139 14.46 -16.59 -13.29
CA ARG A 139 14.92 -16.35 -11.93
C ARG A 139 13.78 -16.59 -10.95
N ALA A 140 14.05 -17.36 -9.91
CA ALA A 140 13.08 -17.69 -8.86
C ALA A 140 12.99 -16.56 -7.81
N ASP A 141 12.43 -15.41 -8.20
CA ASP A 141 11.98 -14.35 -7.31
C ASP A 141 10.47 -14.56 -7.12
N ILE A 142 10.06 -15.14 -5.98
CA ILE A 142 8.73 -15.72 -5.78
C ILE A 142 8.18 -15.32 -4.42
N ASN A 143 6.92 -14.89 -4.39
CA ASN A 143 6.13 -14.77 -3.16
C ASN A 143 5.09 -15.90 -3.11
N ILE A 144 4.96 -16.55 -1.95
CA ILE A 144 3.83 -17.41 -1.62
C ILE A 144 2.90 -16.62 -0.72
N ILE A 145 1.67 -16.42 -1.17
CA ILE A 145 0.71 -15.50 -0.58
C ILE A 145 -0.57 -16.26 -0.25
N ASP A 146 -1.04 -16.13 0.99
CA ASP A 146 -2.40 -16.51 1.38
C ASP A 146 -3.34 -15.37 0.94
N TYR A 147 -4.05 -15.58 -0.17
CA TYR A 147 -4.91 -14.56 -0.78
C TYR A 147 -6.06 -14.13 0.12
N ASP A 148 -6.57 -15.02 0.97
CA ASP A 148 -7.67 -14.70 1.87
C ASP A 148 -7.21 -13.83 3.06
N LYS A 149 -5.93 -13.95 3.46
CA LYS A 149 -5.34 -13.22 4.58
C LYS A 149 -4.56 -11.98 4.19
N ILE A 150 -4.18 -11.84 2.91
CA ILE A 150 -3.37 -10.70 2.49
C ILE A 150 -4.08 -9.39 2.80
N SER A 151 -3.44 -8.54 3.57
CA SER A 151 -3.97 -7.25 4.04
C SER A 151 -2.87 -6.34 4.53
N LEU A 152 -3.20 -5.07 4.70
CA LEU A 152 -2.34 -4.08 5.36
C LEU A 152 -2.77 -3.88 6.80
N THR A 153 -1.82 -3.71 7.70
CA THR A 153 -2.09 -3.24 9.07
C THR A 153 -2.23 -1.72 9.09
N LYS A 154 -2.78 -1.16 10.17
CA LYS A 154 -2.71 0.28 10.42
C LYS A 154 -1.24 0.73 10.42
N PRO A 155 -0.90 1.89 9.84
CA PRO A 155 0.42 2.48 10.02
C PRO A 155 0.77 2.65 11.48
N SER A 156 2.06 2.58 11.80
CA SER A 156 2.59 2.83 13.15
C SER A 156 3.87 3.66 13.09
N LEU A 157 4.19 4.32 14.19
CA LEU A 157 5.45 5.05 14.33
C LEU A 157 6.55 4.12 14.84
N SER A 158 7.71 4.15 14.21
CA SER A 158 8.94 3.52 14.69
C SER A 158 10.01 4.58 14.91
N TYR A 159 10.77 4.45 16.01
CA TYR A 159 11.83 5.39 16.40
C TYR A 159 13.20 4.73 16.25
N ASP A 160 13.44 4.10 15.10
CA ASP A 160 14.61 3.28 14.79
C ASP A 160 15.64 3.96 13.86
N LEU A 161 15.44 5.24 13.56
CA LEU A 161 16.39 6.03 12.81
C LEU A 161 17.48 6.64 13.72
N PRO A 162 18.65 7.04 13.17
CA PRO A 162 19.71 7.71 13.93
C PRO A 162 19.18 8.90 14.76
N ALA A 163 19.74 9.09 15.94
CA ALA A 163 19.35 10.12 16.91
C ALA A 163 17.88 10.04 17.38
N GLY A 164 17.25 8.84 17.33
CA GLY A 164 15.88 8.65 17.74
C GLY A 164 14.87 9.23 16.74
N GLY A 165 15.28 9.42 15.48
CA GLY A 165 14.39 9.86 14.42
C GLY A 165 13.26 8.87 14.18
N LYS A 166 12.06 9.40 13.90
CA LYS A 166 10.84 8.60 13.69
C LYS A 166 10.56 8.37 12.21
N ARG A 167 9.92 7.26 11.91
CA ARG A 167 9.33 6.98 10.59
C ARG A 167 8.01 6.25 10.72
N LEU A 168 7.18 6.33 9.67
CA LEU A 168 6.00 5.49 9.52
C LEU A 168 6.41 4.12 8.98
N ILE A 169 5.80 3.08 9.55
CA ILE A 169 5.89 1.70 9.09
C ILE A 169 4.46 1.19 8.91
N GLN A 170 4.23 0.49 7.79
CA GLN A 170 3.00 -0.26 7.59
C GLN A 170 3.35 -1.69 7.23
N LYS A 171 2.98 -2.63 8.09
CA LYS A 171 3.18 -4.06 7.88
C LYS A 171 2.06 -4.66 7.03
N SER A 172 2.34 -5.81 6.46
CA SER A 172 1.38 -6.63 5.73
C SER A 172 1.25 -8.01 6.36
N ASN A 173 0.08 -8.62 6.20
CA ASN A 173 -0.18 -10.02 6.53
C ASN A 173 -0.31 -10.83 5.23
N GLY A 174 -0.27 -12.16 5.33
CA GLY A 174 -0.58 -13.06 4.22
C GLY A 174 0.60 -13.36 3.28
N TYR A 175 1.81 -12.95 3.61
CA TYR A 175 3.03 -13.44 2.94
C TYR A 175 3.63 -14.59 3.73
N ASP A 176 3.41 -15.83 3.26
CA ASP A 176 3.95 -17.02 3.92
C ASP A 176 5.45 -17.13 3.65
N HIS A 177 5.86 -17.02 2.39
CA HIS A 177 7.27 -17.11 2.00
C HIS A 177 7.63 -16.08 0.93
N THR A 178 8.85 -15.54 1.02
CA THR A 178 9.45 -14.72 -0.04
C THR A 178 10.82 -15.29 -0.41
N PHE A 179 10.99 -15.57 -1.69
CA PHE A 179 12.25 -16.08 -2.25
C PHE A 179 12.87 -15.06 -3.20
N VAL A 180 14.18 -14.91 -3.11
CA VAL A 180 14.99 -14.17 -4.08
C VAL A 180 16.04 -15.12 -4.64
N LYS A 181 16.00 -15.35 -5.94
CA LYS A 181 16.88 -16.30 -6.63
C LYS A 181 16.81 -17.72 -6.03
N GLY A 182 15.63 -18.14 -5.57
CA GLY A 182 15.38 -19.43 -4.96
C GLY A 182 15.85 -19.57 -3.52
N ILE A 183 16.38 -18.52 -2.90
CA ILE A 183 16.76 -18.47 -1.49
C ILE A 183 15.67 -17.76 -0.72
N GLU A 184 15.16 -18.37 0.35
CA GLU A 184 14.15 -17.79 1.21
C GLU A 184 14.73 -16.60 1.99
N VAL A 185 14.15 -15.43 1.82
CA VAL A 185 14.57 -14.20 2.48
C VAL A 185 13.58 -13.75 3.56
N SER A 186 12.34 -14.23 3.49
CA SER A 186 11.31 -13.97 4.52
C SER A 186 10.41 -15.19 4.68
N HIS A 187 10.05 -15.50 5.91
CA HIS A 187 9.11 -16.53 6.33
C HIS A 187 8.07 -15.94 7.29
N ASN A 188 6.78 -16.04 6.94
CA ASN A 188 5.68 -15.45 7.72
C ASN A 188 5.93 -13.97 8.11
N GLY A 189 6.49 -13.19 7.18
CA GLY A 189 6.80 -11.77 7.39
C GLY A 189 8.09 -11.48 8.19
N GLU A 190 8.77 -12.51 8.69
CA GLU A 190 10.04 -12.37 9.41
C GLU A 190 11.23 -12.61 8.48
N PHE A 191 12.22 -11.71 8.56
CA PHE A 191 13.42 -11.78 7.73
C PHE A 191 14.36 -12.92 8.16
N THR A 192 14.80 -13.75 7.19
CA THR A 192 15.66 -14.92 7.48
C THR A 192 17.14 -14.57 7.71
N GLY A 193 17.57 -13.37 7.34
CA GLY A 193 18.97 -12.95 7.36
C GLY A 193 19.72 -13.18 6.05
N GLU A 194 19.12 -13.86 5.08
CA GLU A 194 19.74 -14.14 3.78
C GLU A 194 19.70 -12.93 2.84
N LEU A 195 20.79 -12.66 2.15
CA LEU A 195 20.97 -11.52 1.23
C LEU A 195 21.44 -11.96 -0.16
N PRO A 196 20.64 -12.73 -0.92
CA PRO A 196 21.03 -13.25 -2.24
C PRO A 196 20.92 -12.22 -3.37
N GLY A 197 20.43 -11.02 -3.09
CA GLY A 197 20.28 -9.93 -4.05
C GLY A 197 21.62 -9.49 -4.65
N LYS A 198 21.58 -9.01 -5.91
CA LYS A 198 22.72 -8.42 -6.60
C LYS A 198 22.30 -7.17 -7.34
N LEU A 199 23.21 -6.21 -7.47
CA LEU A 199 23.01 -5.04 -8.33
C LEU A 199 22.82 -5.51 -9.78
N ILE A 200 21.76 -5.04 -10.39
CA ILE A 200 21.46 -5.24 -11.82
C ILE A 200 22.16 -4.12 -12.59
N ARG A 201 22.94 -4.47 -13.60
CA ARG A 201 23.66 -3.54 -14.46
C ARG A 201 23.31 -3.82 -15.91
#